data_55993fb663947d315ed9cbc7a6add463
#
_entry.id   55993fb663947d315ed9cbc7a6add463
#
_cell.length_a   1.000
_cell.length_b   1.000
_cell.length_c   1.000
_cell.angle_alpha   90.00
_cell.angle_beta   90.00
_cell.angle_gamma   90.00
#
_symmetry.space_group_name_H-M   'P 1'
#
loop_
_entity.id
_entity.type
_entity.pdbx_description
1 polymer ?
#
loop_
_entity_poly.entity_id
_entity_poly.type
_entity_poly.pdbx_seq_one_letter_code
_entity_poly.pdbx_strand_id
1 'polypeptide(L)'
;MKKQVKYLIAGGIVLVLLIVSLIFLKQWAGDSSSSSSESSSEGAFTSESVYLNEGKTIKEIESISFTNPDGDFTITQTDPEKTVFMMEQLKDTPYDESILNGVGSFTSTFYASDTIAKPEDGDINWTLYGLDNPTTHVTSHDTDGTSFTVQIGSKAPGNMGYYGKVLDGDTVYLFNKSDVEPYTENLTYYINKELAPDFEDYAFGYFTGMTVDGAGTGVDGKIVVQADTEITEENQDTAGTGVGDFLITAPKKSQTDSEYLEDMLNTIFPLKAESVLAVNPTKEQLAEYGLENPNLIYHIDYENDDGEAQVFELMCSTIQNGYFYASPLNSSVIYKIAAPTEDRNFVTLTYSKLVHKLFIVPYLNKLSEIKVT
;
A
#
# COMPACT_ATOMS: atom_id res chain seq x y z
N MET A 1 -38.73 9.10 16.80
CA MET A 1 -39.38 7.88 16.29
C MET A 1 -39.51 7.81 14.76
N LYS A 2 -39.84 8.87 14.02
CA LYS A 2 -40.02 8.78 12.55
C LYS A 2 -38.77 8.49 11.69
N LYS A 3 -37.56 8.80 12.14
CA LYS A 3 -36.33 8.51 11.40
C LYS A 3 -35.88 7.05 11.51
N GLN A 4 -36.00 6.46 12.69
CA GLN A 4 -35.62 5.03 12.91
C GLN A 4 -36.49 4.05 12.13
N VAL A 5 -37.77 4.32 11.98
CA VAL A 5 -38.70 3.51 11.18
C VAL A 5 -38.33 3.54 9.70
N LYS A 6 -37.85 4.67 9.16
CA LYS A 6 -37.39 4.76 7.76
C LYS A 6 -36.14 3.90 7.49
N TYR A 7 -35.19 3.84 8.41
CA TYR A 7 -34.01 3.00 8.29
C TYR A 7 -34.32 1.52 8.42
N LEU A 8 -35.30 1.15 9.27
CA LEU A 8 -35.79 -0.22 9.40
C LEU A 8 -36.50 -0.69 8.12
N ILE A 9 -37.30 0.17 7.48
CA ILE A 9 -37.96 -0.15 6.21
C ILE A 9 -36.94 -0.24 5.07
N ALA A 10 -35.95 0.68 5.00
CA ALA A 10 -34.90 0.64 4.01
C ALA A 10 -34.01 -0.62 4.17
N GLY A 11 -33.66 -0.99 5.40
CA GLY A 11 -32.92 -2.24 5.68
C GLY A 11 -33.72 -3.49 5.30
N GLY A 12 -35.01 -3.51 5.54
CA GLY A 12 -35.90 -4.59 5.13
C GLY A 12 -35.98 -4.77 3.61
N ILE A 13 -36.02 -3.67 2.85
CA ILE A 13 -36.04 -3.71 1.37
C ILE A 13 -34.73 -4.25 0.83
N VAL A 14 -33.58 -3.84 1.38
CA VAL A 14 -32.26 -4.37 0.99
C VAL A 14 -32.14 -5.86 1.28
N LEU A 15 -32.65 -6.31 2.43
CA LEU A 15 -32.64 -7.74 2.78
C LEU A 15 -33.50 -8.57 1.81
N VAL A 16 -34.68 -8.07 1.44
CA VAL A 16 -35.56 -8.75 0.46
C VAL A 16 -34.90 -8.81 -0.92
N LEU A 17 -34.24 -7.73 -1.37
CA LEU A 17 -33.53 -7.71 -2.64
C LEU A 17 -32.34 -8.70 -2.65
N LEU A 18 -31.62 -8.85 -1.52
CA LEU A 18 -30.56 -9.85 -1.38
C LEU A 18 -31.11 -11.30 -1.42
N ILE A 19 -32.24 -11.56 -0.77
CA ILE A 19 -32.88 -12.88 -0.80
C ILE A 19 -33.37 -13.20 -2.22
N VAL A 20 -33.97 -12.23 -2.92
CA VAL A 20 -34.43 -12.41 -4.30
C VAL A 20 -33.24 -12.68 -5.23
N SER A 21 -32.11 -11.96 -5.06
CA SER A 21 -30.90 -12.19 -5.86
C SER A 21 -30.28 -13.56 -5.59
N LEU A 22 -30.33 -14.07 -4.35
CA LEU A 22 -29.85 -15.41 -3.99
C LEU A 22 -30.76 -16.50 -4.58
N ILE A 23 -32.08 -16.27 -4.65
CA ILE A 23 -33.04 -17.22 -5.29
C ILE A 23 -32.81 -17.23 -6.81
N PHE A 24 -32.57 -16.06 -7.42
CA PHE A 24 -32.26 -15.96 -8.85
C PHE A 24 -30.93 -16.62 -9.21
N LEU A 25 -29.88 -16.45 -8.36
CA LEU A 25 -28.61 -17.15 -8.53
C LEU A 25 -28.74 -18.67 -8.38
N LYS A 26 -29.56 -19.14 -7.43
CA LYS A 26 -29.86 -20.58 -7.28
C LYS A 26 -30.65 -21.15 -8.46
N GLN A 27 -31.55 -20.37 -9.05
CA GLN A 27 -32.34 -20.78 -10.21
C GLN A 27 -31.51 -20.75 -11.50
N TRP A 28 -30.44 -19.91 -11.55
CA TRP A 28 -29.53 -19.87 -12.69
C TRP A 28 -28.37 -20.89 -12.56
N ALA A 29 -28.03 -21.29 -11.35
CA ALA A 29 -27.09 -22.39 -11.06
C ALA A 29 -27.83 -23.74 -11.03
N GLY A 30 -28.57 -24.06 -12.09
CA GLY A 30 -29.45 -25.19 -12.23
C GLY A 30 -28.96 -26.49 -11.60
N ASP A 31 -29.85 -27.17 -10.90
CA ASP A 31 -29.75 -28.51 -10.38
C ASP A 31 -29.17 -29.48 -11.43
N SER A 32 -27.91 -29.91 -11.25
CA SER A 32 -27.35 -31.02 -12.03
C SER A 32 -27.42 -32.32 -11.23
N SER A 33 -28.58 -32.96 -11.27
CA SER A 33 -28.69 -34.39 -11.00
C SER A 33 -29.05 -35.14 -12.28
N SER A 34 -28.09 -35.90 -12.74
CA SER A 34 -28.08 -37.03 -13.67
C SER A 34 -29.37 -37.38 -14.44
N SER A 35 -29.29 -37.31 -15.76
CA SER A 35 -29.73 -38.42 -16.65
C SER A 35 -29.13 -38.24 -18.05
N SER A 36 -28.58 -39.31 -18.56
CA SER A 36 -28.00 -39.49 -19.88
C SER A 36 -28.99 -39.22 -21.03
N SER A 37 -28.58 -38.33 -21.97
CA SER A 37 -28.94 -38.48 -23.38
C SER A 37 -27.95 -37.71 -24.24
N GLU A 38 -27.29 -38.41 -25.17
CA GLU A 38 -26.42 -37.88 -26.20
C GLU A 38 -27.15 -36.82 -27.06
N SER A 39 -26.54 -35.65 -27.12
CA SER A 39 -26.80 -34.71 -28.23
C SER A 39 -25.57 -33.86 -28.38
N SER A 40 -24.91 -34.03 -29.51
CA SER A 40 -23.79 -33.26 -30.02
C SER A 40 -24.07 -31.75 -29.99
N SER A 41 -23.30 -31.01 -29.21
CA SER A 41 -23.07 -29.58 -29.41
C SER A 41 -21.63 -29.25 -29.10
N GLU A 42 -20.98 -28.66 -30.09
CA GLU A 42 -19.60 -28.21 -30.10
C GLU A 42 -19.28 -27.27 -28.93
N GLY A 43 -18.09 -27.48 -28.30
CA GLY A 43 -17.35 -26.43 -27.61
C GLY A 43 -17.72 -26.18 -26.14
N ALA A 44 -17.84 -27.19 -25.29
CA ALA A 44 -17.62 -26.99 -23.87
C ALA A 44 -16.12 -27.02 -23.63
N PHE A 45 -15.50 -25.83 -23.42
CA PHE A 45 -14.17 -25.76 -22.86
C PHE A 45 -14.21 -26.36 -21.45
N THR A 46 -13.76 -27.59 -21.31
CA THR A 46 -13.44 -28.15 -19.99
C THR A 46 -12.11 -27.54 -19.59
N SER A 47 -12.12 -26.52 -18.73
CA SER A 47 -10.90 -26.00 -18.15
C SER A 47 -10.21 -27.11 -17.37
N GLU A 48 -9.02 -27.48 -17.77
CA GLU A 48 -8.20 -28.48 -17.10
C GLU A 48 -7.09 -27.74 -16.35
N SER A 49 -7.34 -27.42 -15.08
CA SER A 49 -6.34 -26.83 -14.21
C SER A 49 -5.27 -27.86 -13.83
N VAL A 50 -4.01 -27.43 -13.81
CA VAL A 50 -2.85 -28.31 -13.63
C VAL A 50 -1.83 -27.69 -12.70
N TYR A 51 -1.25 -28.52 -11.80
CA TYR A 51 -0.04 -28.20 -11.06
C TYR A 51 1.17 -28.74 -11.83
N LEU A 52 2.04 -27.84 -12.33
CA LEU A 52 3.15 -28.22 -13.19
C LEU A 52 4.36 -28.76 -12.41
N ASN A 53 4.55 -28.30 -11.17
CA ASN A 53 5.59 -28.76 -10.25
C ASN A 53 4.95 -29.57 -9.12
N GLU A 54 4.47 -30.77 -9.45
CA GLU A 54 3.74 -31.62 -8.50
C GLU A 54 4.61 -32.09 -7.33
N GLY A 55 4.00 -32.16 -6.14
CA GLY A 55 4.59 -32.73 -4.92
C GLY A 55 5.55 -31.80 -4.19
N LYS A 56 5.74 -30.58 -4.66
CA LYS A 56 6.53 -29.56 -3.97
C LYS A 56 5.66 -28.67 -3.07
N THR A 57 6.27 -28.18 -2.01
CA THR A 57 5.65 -27.25 -1.07
C THR A 57 6.47 -25.96 -0.99
N ILE A 58 5.84 -24.87 -0.57
CA ILE A 58 6.51 -23.58 -0.41
C ILE A 58 7.72 -23.64 0.55
N LYS A 59 7.73 -24.56 1.52
CA LYS A 59 8.83 -24.74 2.47
C LYS A 59 10.10 -25.36 1.85
N GLU A 60 9.94 -26.03 0.72
CA GLU A 60 11.04 -26.69 0.00
C GLU A 60 11.73 -25.76 -0.99
N ILE A 61 11.21 -24.55 -1.21
CA ILE A 61 11.87 -23.55 -2.06
C ILE A 61 13.04 -22.92 -1.28
N GLU A 62 14.23 -22.96 -1.83
CA GLU A 62 15.39 -22.24 -1.33
C GLU A 62 15.42 -20.80 -1.87
N SER A 63 15.21 -20.67 -3.19
CA SER A 63 15.17 -19.38 -3.85
C SER A 63 14.35 -19.43 -5.15
N ILE A 64 13.97 -18.25 -5.62
CA ILE A 64 13.27 -18.05 -6.89
C ILE A 64 14.08 -17.04 -7.68
N SER A 65 14.50 -17.40 -8.89
CA SER A 65 15.10 -16.46 -9.83
C SER A 65 14.16 -16.19 -11.00
N PHE A 66 14.10 -14.95 -11.44
CA PHE A 66 13.36 -14.62 -12.65
C PHE A 66 14.03 -13.51 -13.42
N THR A 67 13.85 -13.54 -14.74
CA THR A 67 14.32 -12.53 -15.68
C THR A 67 13.11 -11.95 -16.38
N ASN A 68 13.09 -10.65 -16.57
CA ASN A 68 12.11 -9.92 -17.39
C ASN A 68 12.79 -8.76 -18.12
N PRO A 69 12.09 -7.93 -18.93
CA PRO A 69 12.71 -6.79 -19.62
C PRO A 69 13.40 -5.77 -18.72
N ASP A 70 13.08 -5.71 -17.42
CA ASP A 70 13.65 -4.77 -16.47
C ASP A 70 14.91 -5.33 -15.77
N GLY A 71 15.22 -6.61 -15.93
CA GLY A 71 16.45 -7.22 -15.42
C GLY A 71 16.30 -8.62 -14.84
N ASP A 72 17.29 -9.00 -14.02
CA ASP A 72 17.36 -10.27 -13.32
C ASP A 72 17.09 -10.05 -11.84
N PHE A 73 16.23 -10.88 -11.25
CA PHE A 73 15.77 -10.77 -9.88
C PHE A 73 15.93 -12.10 -9.15
N THR A 74 16.24 -12.02 -7.85
CA THR A 74 16.31 -13.18 -6.98
C THR A 74 15.57 -12.92 -5.68
N ILE A 75 14.71 -13.87 -5.33
CA ILE A 75 13.97 -13.89 -4.06
C ILE A 75 14.46 -15.12 -3.30
N THR A 76 14.88 -14.92 -2.06
CA THR A 76 15.43 -16.00 -1.22
C THR A 76 14.51 -16.24 -0.05
N GLN A 77 14.26 -17.51 0.27
CA GLN A 77 13.52 -17.86 1.49
C GLN A 77 14.46 -17.73 2.70
N THR A 78 14.09 -16.86 3.64
CA THR A 78 14.90 -16.56 4.83
C THR A 78 14.43 -17.32 6.08
N ASP A 79 13.16 -17.71 6.14
CA ASP A 79 12.58 -18.52 7.22
C ASP A 79 11.58 -19.53 6.62
N PRO A 80 11.99 -20.80 6.36
CA PRO A 80 11.11 -21.82 5.79
C PRO A 80 9.90 -22.15 6.70
N GLU A 81 10.06 -22.06 8.00
CA GLU A 81 8.97 -22.38 8.93
C GLU A 81 7.85 -21.34 8.92
N LYS A 82 8.21 -20.08 8.68
CA LYS A 82 7.27 -18.96 8.54
C LYS A 82 6.97 -18.60 7.08
N THR A 83 7.62 -19.29 6.13
CA THR A 83 7.51 -18.99 4.69
C THR A 83 7.84 -17.53 4.34
N VAL A 84 8.91 -16.99 4.97
CA VAL A 84 9.34 -15.61 4.73
C VAL A 84 10.30 -15.54 3.56
N PHE A 85 9.99 -14.69 2.62
CA PHE A 85 10.79 -14.43 1.43
C PHE A 85 11.33 -13.00 1.41
N MET A 86 12.54 -12.82 0.89
CA MET A 86 13.20 -11.53 0.75
C MET A 86 13.82 -11.39 -0.64
N MET A 87 13.69 -10.23 -1.24
CA MET A 87 14.39 -9.83 -2.46
C MET A 87 15.59 -8.96 -2.07
N GLU A 88 16.82 -9.36 -2.43
CA GLU A 88 18.05 -8.66 -2.03
C GLU A 88 18.05 -7.18 -2.45
N GLN A 89 17.48 -6.87 -3.62
CA GLN A 89 17.39 -5.51 -4.14
C GLN A 89 16.46 -4.60 -3.30
N LEU A 90 15.64 -5.19 -2.42
CA LEU A 90 14.63 -4.49 -1.63
C LEU A 90 14.88 -4.58 -0.12
N LYS A 91 15.97 -5.17 0.35
CA LYS A 91 16.20 -5.46 1.78
C LYS A 91 16.15 -4.23 2.70
N ASP A 92 16.51 -3.06 2.15
CA ASP A 92 16.52 -1.78 2.88
C ASP A 92 15.34 -0.88 2.47
N THR A 93 14.27 -1.46 1.91
CA THR A 93 13.07 -0.74 1.47
C THR A 93 11.81 -1.33 2.12
N PRO A 94 10.74 -0.57 2.26
CA PRO A 94 9.46 -1.08 2.77
C PRO A 94 8.73 -1.88 1.69
N TYR A 95 9.11 -3.14 1.47
CA TYR A 95 8.43 -4.00 0.51
C TYR A 95 7.15 -4.65 1.08
N ASP A 96 6.27 -5.06 0.19
CA ASP A 96 5.03 -5.76 0.52
C ASP A 96 5.30 -7.27 0.65
N GLU A 97 5.36 -7.77 1.88
CA GLU A 97 5.59 -9.19 2.17
C GLU A 97 4.52 -10.10 1.56
N SER A 98 3.29 -9.62 1.41
CA SER A 98 2.21 -10.42 0.84
C SER A 98 2.44 -10.75 -0.63
N ILE A 99 3.06 -9.83 -1.38
CA ILE A 99 3.46 -10.05 -2.77
C ILE A 99 4.54 -11.13 -2.85
N LEU A 100 5.59 -11.04 -2.01
CA LEU A 100 6.67 -12.03 -2.00
C LEU A 100 6.18 -13.41 -1.55
N ASN A 101 5.29 -13.48 -0.59
CA ASN A 101 4.66 -14.74 -0.17
C ASN A 101 3.78 -15.33 -1.27
N GLY A 102 3.06 -14.49 -2.02
CA GLY A 102 2.31 -14.90 -3.20
C GLY A 102 3.21 -15.49 -4.29
N VAL A 103 4.37 -14.84 -4.55
CA VAL A 103 5.42 -15.34 -5.45
C VAL A 103 5.90 -16.73 -5.03
N GLY A 104 6.23 -16.93 -3.75
CA GLY A 104 6.65 -18.23 -3.22
C GLY A 104 5.57 -19.30 -3.36
N SER A 105 4.32 -18.94 -3.09
CA SER A 105 3.18 -19.85 -3.21
C SER A 105 2.97 -20.32 -4.66
N PHE A 106 3.00 -19.42 -5.64
CA PHE A 106 2.83 -19.76 -7.04
C PHE A 106 3.98 -20.65 -7.56
N THR A 107 5.24 -20.27 -7.29
CA THR A 107 6.40 -21.03 -7.76
C THR A 107 6.55 -22.40 -7.13
N SER A 108 5.95 -22.66 -5.98
CA SER A 108 5.98 -24.01 -5.38
C SER A 108 5.26 -25.04 -6.26
N THR A 109 4.22 -24.65 -6.97
CA THR A 109 3.38 -25.56 -7.75
C THR A 109 3.26 -25.21 -9.23
N PHE A 110 3.53 -23.95 -9.61
CA PHE A 110 3.26 -23.38 -10.92
C PHE A 110 1.85 -23.76 -11.41
N TYR A 111 0.84 -23.36 -10.64
CA TYR A 111 -0.56 -23.65 -10.95
C TYR A 111 -1.00 -22.97 -12.25
N ALA A 112 -1.41 -23.75 -13.23
CA ALA A 112 -2.05 -23.28 -14.46
C ALA A 112 -3.56 -23.42 -14.35
N SER A 113 -4.29 -22.36 -14.65
CA SER A 113 -5.77 -22.35 -14.61
C SER A 113 -6.40 -23.13 -15.76
N ASP A 114 -5.67 -23.27 -16.88
CA ASP A 114 -6.13 -24.02 -18.02
C ASP A 114 -4.96 -24.52 -18.89
N THR A 115 -5.21 -25.54 -19.69
CA THR A 115 -4.34 -26.02 -20.77
C THR A 115 -4.91 -25.54 -22.11
N ILE A 116 -4.14 -24.71 -22.83
CA ILE A 116 -4.61 -23.99 -24.03
C ILE A 116 -4.32 -24.72 -25.31
N ALA A 117 -3.15 -25.34 -25.45
CA ALA A 117 -2.77 -26.10 -26.63
C ALA A 117 -1.79 -27.22 -26.27
N LYS A 118 -1.98 -28.39 -26.84
CA LYS A 118 -1.15 -29.58 -26.70
C LYS A 118 -0.67 -30.07 -28.07
N PRO A 119 0.47 -30.81 -28.16
CA PRO A 119 0.96 -31.36 -29.41
C PRO A 119 -0.05 -32.28 -30.13
N GLU A 120 -0.87 -33.00 -29.38
CA GLU A 120 -1.92 -33.84 -29.94
C GLU A 120 -3.03 -33.10 -30.69
N ASP A 121 -3.19 -31.78 -30.42
CA ASP A 121 -4.18 -30.92 -31.08
C ASP A 121 -3.69 -30.40 -32.44
N GLY A 122 -2.40 -30.62 -32.77
CA GLY A 122 -1.73 -30.18 -34.00
C GLY A 122 -0.52 -29.29 -33.76
N ASP A 123 -0.03 -28.66 -34.81
CA ASP A 123 1.14 -27.78 -34.73
C ASP A 123 0.82 -26.50 -33.92
N ILE A 124 1.56 -26.26 -32.86
CA ILE A 124 1.39 -25.08 -31.99
C ILE A 124 2.06 -23.87 -32.62
N ASN A 125 1.31 -22.78 -32.83
CA ASN A 125 1.84 -21.50 -33.22
C ASN A 125 2.36 -20.71 -32.00
N TRP A 126 3.61 -20.92 -31.64
CA TRP A 126 4.25 -20.29 -30.47
C TRP A 126 4.20 -18.77 -30.49
N THR A 127 4.30 -18.16 -31.67
CA THR A 127 4.25 -16.69 -31.84
C THR A 127 2.89 -16.13 -31.39
N LEU A 128 1.79 -16.88 -31.58
CA LEU A 128 0.46 -16.45 -31.13
C LEU A 128 0.39 -16.24 -29.61
N TYR A 129 1.17 -17.02 -28.88
CA TYR A 129 1.20 -17.02 -27.41
C TYR A 129 2.40 -16.20 -26.85
N GLY A 130 3.25 -15.64 -27.72
CA GLY A 130 4.49 -14.95 -27.32
C GLY A 130 5.53 -15.88 -26.71
N LEU A 131 5.50 -17.17 -27.08
CA LEU A 131 6.36 -18.24 -26.53
C LEU A 131 7.43 -18.71 -27.51
N ASP A 132 7.55 -18.11 -28.67
CA ASP A 132 8.65 -18.33 -29.64
C ASP A 132 9.97 -17.68 -29.18
N ASN A 133 9.90 -16.55 -28.46
CA ASN A 133 11.05 -15.90 -27.83
C ASN A 133 10.62 -15.17 -26.53
N PRO A 134 10.21 -15.91 -25.49
CA PRO A 134 9.74 -15.32 -24.26
C PRO A 134 10.87 -14.56 -23.55
N THR A 135 10.56 -13.38 -23.01
CA THR A 135 11.51 -12.53 -22.27
C THR A 135 11.44 -12.72 -20.76
N THR A 136 10.39 -13.41 -20.28
CA THR A 136 10.20 -13.68 -18.86
C THR A 136 10.36 -15.17 -18.58
N HIS A 137 11.28 -15.48 -17.70
CA HIS A 137 11.59 -16.83 -17.24
C HIS A 137 11.53 -16.83 -15.72
N VAL A 138 10.85 -17.82 -15.14
CA VAL A 138 10.71 -17.96 -13.68
C VAL A 138 11.20 -19.35 -13.29
N THR A 139 12.17 -19.41 -12.40
CA THR A 139 12.78 -20.67 -11.92
C THR A 139 12.65 -20.78 -10.40
N SER A 140 12.03 -21.84 -9.91
CA SER A 140 12.22 -22.25 -8.52
C SER A 140 13.49 -23.07 -8.36
N HIS A 141 14.20 -22.84 -7.28
CA HIS A 141 15.34 -23.63 -6.82
C HIS A 141 14.96 -24.23 -5.48
N ASP A 142 14.95 -25.56 -5.41
CA ASP A 142 14.50 -26.27 -4.24
C ASP A 142 15.66 -26.70 -3.35
N THR A 143 15.40 -26.90 -2.07
CA THR A 143 16.39 -27.30 -1.04
C THR A 143 17.04 -28.66 -1.31
N ASP A 144 16.45 -29.51 -2.15
CA ASP A 144 17.01 -30.78 -2.60
C ASP A 144 17.95 -30.64 -3.81
N GLY A 145 18.17 -29.40 -4.28
CA GLY A 145 19.01 -29.06 -5.42
C GLY A 145 18.32 -29.20 -6.78
N THR A 146 17.04 -29.51 -6.82
CA THR A 146 16.25 -29.51 -8.07
C THR A 146 15.84 -28.10 -8.46
N SER A 147 15.55 -27.89 -9.74
CA SER A 147 15.03 -26.61 -10.24
C SER A 147 13.93 -26.84 -11.26
N PHE A 148 12.94 -25.98 -11.27
CA PHE A 148 11.83 -26.03 -12.21
C PHE A 148 11.62 -24.65 -12.84
N THR A 149 11.54 -24.59 -14.17
CA THR A 149 11.46 -23.31 -14.91
C THR A 149 10.20 -23.25 -15.76
N VAL A 150 9.51 -22.12 -15.67
CA VAL A 150 8.38 -21.74 -16.52
C VAL A 150 8.77 -20.50 -17.33
N GLN A 151 8.41 -20.51 -18.60
CA GLN A 151 8.53 -19.37 -19.52
C GLN A 151 7.16 -18.71 -19.66
N ILE A 152 7.13 -17.39 -19.54
CA ILE A 152 5.92 -16.57 -19.61
C ILE A 152 5.90 -15.84 -20.95
N GLY A 153 4.80 -15.95 -21.66
CA GLY A 153 4.50 -15.32 -22.94
C GLY A 153 3.62 -14.09 -22.83
N SER A 154 2.78 -13.87 -23.85
CA SER A 154 1.89 -12.71 -23.91
C SER A 154 0.69 -12.80 -22.98
N LYS A 155 0.09 -11.62 -22.68
CA LYS A 155 -1.21 -11.53 -21.97
C LYS A 155 -2.31 -12.18 -22.82
N ALA A 156 -3.13 -12.99 -22.17
CA ALA A 156 -4.32 -13.58 -22.79
C ALA A 156 -5.40 -12.50 -23.01
N PRO A 157 -6.24 -12.62 -24.05
CA PRO A 157 -7.36 -11.73 -24.31
C PRO A 157 -8.30 -11.63 -23.10
N GLY A 158 -8.95 -10.47 -22.95
CA GLY A 158 -9.90 -10.26 -21.84
C GLY A 158 -9.25 -10.11 -20.47
N ASN A 159 -7.92 -9.91 -20.40
CA ASN A 159 -7.16 -9.77 -19.14
C ASN A 159 -7.26 -11.01 -18.23
N MET A 160 -7.46 -12.21 -18.82
CA MET A 160 -7.64 -13.46 -18.08
C MET A 160 -6.35 -13.97 -17.44
N GLY A 161 -5.18 -13.54 -17.94
CA GLY A 161 -3.88 -13.97 -17.44
C GLY A 161 -2.79 -13.92 -18.49
N TYR A 162 -1.83 -14.82 -18.38
CA TYR A 162 -0.68 -14.92 -19.29
C TYR A 162 -0.56 -16.34 -19.83
N TYR A 163 -0.18 -16.43 -21.09
CA TYR A 163 0.25 -17.72 -21.63
C TYR A 163 1.62 -18.08 -21.09
N GLY A 164 1.88 -19.37 -20.94
CA GLY A 164 3.22 -19.85 -20.56
C GLY A 164 3.41 -21.31 -20.89
N LYS A 165 4.65 -21.78 -20.70
CA LYS A 165 5.04 -23.17 -20.87
C LYS A 165 6.15 -23.54 -19.92
N VAL A 166 6.31 -24.83 -19.65
CA VAL A 166 7.50 -25.36 -18.97
C VAL A 166 8.70 -25.19 -19.91
N LEU A 167 9.89 -24.92 -19.39
CA LEU A 167 11.13 -24.89 -20.17
C LEU A 167 11.28 -26.22 -20.93
N ASP A 168 11.56 -26.13 -22.23
CA ASP A 168 11.64 -27.27 -23.14
C ASP A 168 10.34 -28.08 -23.30
N GLY A 169 9.24 -27.60 -22.69
CA GLY A 169 7.90 -28.20 -22.86
C GLY A 169 7.25 -27.79 -24.17
N ASP A 170 6.26 -28.59 -24.55
CA ASP A 170 5.54 -28.50 -25.80
C ASP A 170 4.04 -28.21 -25.63
N THR A 171 3.63 -27.83 -24.43
CA THR A 171 2.23 -27.51 -24.06
C THR A 171 2.11 -26.03 -23.64
N VAL A 172 1.05 -25.37 -24.12
CA VAL A 172 0.72 -23.99 -23.72
C VAL A 172 -0.32 -24.02 -22.60
N TYR A 173 -0.01 -23.31 -21.54
CA TYR A 173 -0.86 -23.14 -20.37
C TYR A 173 -1.35 -21.72 -20.24
N LEU A 174 -2.44 -21.51 -19.50
CA LEU A 174 -2.93 -20.23 -19.02
C LEU A 174 -2.66 -20.11 -17.52
N PHE A 175 -1.93 -19.09 -17.13
CA PHE A 175 -1.71 -18.72 -15.74
C PHE A 175 -2.57 -17.52 -15.37
N ASN A 176 -3.08 -17.46 -14.15
CA ASN A 176 -3.83 -16.30 -13.69
C ASN A 176 -2.97 -15.05 -13.68
N LYS A 177 -3.61 -13.91 -13.92
CA LYS A 177 -2.91 -12.61 -13.94
C LYS A 177 -2.20 -12.33 -12.62
N SER A 178 -2.89 -12.50 -11.48
CA SER A 178 -2.34 -12.24 -10.14
C SER A 178 -1.09 -13.05 -9.81
N ASP A 179 -1.01 -14.26 -10.35
CA ASP A 179 0.08 -15.20 -10.05
C ASP A 179 1.33 -14.89 -10.86
N VAL A 180 1.17 -14.31 -12.04
CA VAL A 180 2.27 -14.04 -13.00
C VAL A 180 2.67 -12.56 -13.04
N GLU A 181 1.77 -11.64 -12.74
CA GLU A 181 2.04 -10.19 -12.83
C GLU A 181 3.30 -9.77 -12.05
N PRO A 182 3.59 -10.31 -10.83
CA PRO A 182 4.83 -9.98 -10.11
C PRO A 182 6.09 -10.19 -10.93
N TYR A 183 6.17 -11.23 -11.76
CA TYR A 183 7.37 -11.54 -12.56
C TYR A 183 7.50 -10.69 -13.83
N THR A 184 6.47 -9.93 -14.20
CA THR A 184 6.47 -9.06 -15.39
C THR A 184 6.66 -7.59 -15.06
N GLU A 185 6.71 -7.25 -13.78
CA GLU A 185 6.82 -5.89 -13.27
C GLU A 185 8.22 -5.60 -12.73
N ASN A 186 8.55 -4.30 -12.60
CA ASN A 186 9.82 -3.86 -12.01
C ASN A 186 9.76 -3.77 -10.47
N LEU A 187 10.86 -3.36 -9.83
CA LEU A 187 10.98 -3.29 -8.37
C LEU A 187 9.90 -2.45 -7.68
N THR A 188 9.34 -1.43 -8.37
CA THR A 188 8.32 -0.56 -7.76
C THR A 188 7.02 -1.29 -7.44
N TYR A 189 6.77 -2.41 -8.11
CA TYR A 189 5.59 -3.25 -7.88
C TYR A 189 5.58 -3.86 -6.47
N TYR A 190 6.75 -4.20 -5.96
CA TYR A 190 6.92 -4.89 -4.68
C TYR A 190 6.94 -3.97 -3.46
N ILE A 191 6.90 -2.66 -3.65
CA ILE A 191 6.99 -1.69 -2.55
C ILE A 191 5.63 -1.51 -1.89
N ASN A 192 5.63 -1.56 -0.54
CA ASN A 192 4.46 -1.20 0.24
C ASN A 192 4.09 0.28 0.00
N LYS A 193 2.82 0.52 -0.28
CA LYS A 193 2.28 1.86 -0.55
C LYS A 193 1.73 2.55 0.69
N GLU A 194 1.69 1.88 1.81
CA GLU A 194 1.34 2.46 3.12
C GLU A 194 2.60 3.04 3.74
N LEU A 195 2.66 4.39 3.83
CA LEU A 195 3.88 5.07 4.25
C LEU A 195 3.90 5.31 5.75
N ALA A 196 2.75 5.53 6.35
CA ALA A 196 2.64 5.88 7.75
C ALA A 196 2.17 4.68 8.59
N PRO A 197 2.47 4.66 9.90
CA PRO A 197 1.91 3.70 10.82
C PRO A 197 0.37 3.73 10.79
N ASP A 198 -0.26 2.57 10.93
CA ASP A 198 -1.68 2.43 11.18
C ASP A 198 -1.89 2.35 12.70
N PHE A 199 -2.82 3.12 13.23
CA PHE A 199 -3.14 3.15 14.65
C PHE A 199 -4.52 2.54 14.88
N GLU A 200 -4.66 1.74 15.94
CA GLU A 200 -5.96 1.17 16.33
C GLU A 200 -6.97 2.27 16.73
N ASP A 201 -6.47 3.35 17.32
CA ASP A 201 -7.22 4.49 17.79
C ASP A 201 -6.80 5.79 17.05
N TYR A 202 -7.24 6.89 17.59
CA TYR A 202 -7.03 8.22 17.09
C TYR A 202 -5.56 8.67 17.14
N ALA A 203 -4.94 8.96 16.00
CA ALA A 203 -3.50 9.22 15.84
C ALA A 203 -2.93 10.30 16.78
N PHE A 204 -3.73 11.33 17.14
CA PHE A 204 -3.30 12.37 18.06
C PHE A 204 -2.98 11.83 19.46
N GLY A 205 -3.63 10.73 19.89
CA GLY A 205 -3.37 10.10 21.18
C GLY A 205 -1.98 9.47 21.31
N TYR A 206 -1.37 9.13 20.19
CA TYR A 206 -0.03 8.54 20.12
C TYR A 206 1.08 9.58 19.92
N PHE A 207 0.73 10.80 19.51
CA PHE A 207 1.67 11.88 19.18
C PHE A 207 2.35 12.42 20.44
N THR A 208 3.69 12.52 20.45
CA THR A 208 4.48 13.04 21.58
C THR A 208 5.25 14.31 21.22
N GLY A 209 5.50 14.55 19.94
CA GLY A 209 6.19 15.75 19.48
C GLY A 209 6.52 15.72 18.00
N MET A 210 6.99 16.84 17.47
CA MET A 210 7.53 16.89 16.11
C MET A 210 8.55 17.97 15.90
N THR A 211 9.40 17.73 14.89
CA THR A 211 10.24 18.75 14.26
C THR A 211 9.88 18.83 12.78
N VAL A 212 9.67 20.05 12.28
CA VAL A 212 9.45 20.30 10.85
C VAL A 212 10.49 21.27 10.34
N ASP A 213 11.19 20.89 9.27
CA ASP A 213 12.23 21.69 8.59
C ASP A 213 11.83 21.95 7.13
N GLY A 214 12.53 22.85 6.48
CA GLY A 214 12.37 23.14 5.06
C GLY A 214 11.77 24.51 4.75
N ALA A 215 11.87 24.91 3.49
CA ALA A 215 11.43 26.22 3.03
C ALA A 215 9.91 26.46 3.19
N GLY A 216 9.12 25.38 3.16
CA GLY A 216 7.68 25.42 3.34
C GLY A 216 7.22 25.87 4.71
N THR A 217 8.07 25.80 5.75
CA THR A 217 7.72 26.24 7.11
C THR A 217 7.44 27.74 7.20
N GLY A 218 7.99 28.55 6.27
CA GLY A 218 7.84 30.01 6.25
C GLY A 218 8.61 30.74 7.35
N VAL A 219 9.57 30.07 8.01
CA VAL A 219 10.44 30.65 9.03
C VAL A 219 11.88 30.22 8.81
N ASP A 220 12.83 31.01 9.32
CA ASP A 220 14.23 30.63 9.39
C ASP A 220 14.43 29.57 10.48
N GLY A 221 14.88 28.37 10.11
CA GLY A 221 15.10 27.24 11.01
C GLY A 221 13.87 26.33 11.13
N LYS A 222 13.89 25.52 12.16
CA LYS A 222 12.91 24.45 12.37
C LYS A 222 11.72 24.92 13.20
N ILE A 223 10.55 24.35 12.93
CA ILE A 223 9.42 24.37 13.86
C ILE A 223 9.60 23.16 14.79
N VAL A 224 9.55 23.37 16.10
CA VAL A 224 9.61 22.30 17.10
C VAL A 224 8.38 22.35 17.96
N VAL A 225 7.65 21.26 18.04
CA VAL A 225 6.45 21.07 18.86
C VAL A 225 6.74 20.01 19.90
N GLN A 226 6.43 20.30 21.15
CA GLN A 226 6.65 19.40 22.28
C GLN A 226 5.46 19.46 23.25
N ALA A 227 5.25 18.40 24.03
CA ALA A 227 4.26 18.41 25.07
C ALA A 227 4.46 19.59 26.06
N ASP A 228 3.38 20.22 26.47
CA ASP A 228 3.42 21.27 27.48
C ASP A 228 3.49 20.64 28.88
N THR A 229 4.69 20.53 29.42
CA THR A 229 4.92 19.93 30.74
C THR A 229 4.45 20.81 31.90
N GLU A 230 4.02 22.05 31.65
CA GLU A 230 3.43 22.94 32.65
C GLU A 230 1.91 22.66 32.83
N ILE A 231 1.29 21.92 31.91
CA ILE A 231 -0.10 21.44 32.03
C ILE A 231 -0.10 20.14 32.83
N THR A 232 -0.79 20.13 33.94
CA THR A 232 -0.99 18.96 34.80
C THR A 232 -2.49 18.66 34.88
N GLU A 233 -2.85 17.44 35.25
CA GLU A 233 -4.26 17.06 35.48
C GLU A 233 -4.98 18.02 36.44
N GLU A 234 -4.25 18.60 37.38
CA GLU A 234 -4.80 19.53 38.39
C GLU A 234 -5.09 20.93 37.82
N ASN A 235 -4.37 21.39 36.78
CA ASN A 235 -4.55 22.71 36.18
C ASN A 235 -5.19 22.68 34.79
N GLN A 236 -5.42 21.52 34.19
CA GLN A 236 -6.01 21.33 32.88
C GLN A 236 -7.39 22.00 32.76
N ASP A 237 -8.23 21.88 33.78
CA ASP A 237 -9.55 22.53 33.83
C ASP A 237 -9.48 24.06 33.99
N THR A 238 -8.39 24.61 34.53
CA THR A 238 -8.19 26.06 34.71
C THR A 238 -7.50 26.70 33.50
N ALA A 239 -6.77 25.92 32.73
CA ALA A 239 -6.28 26.29 31.40
C ALA A 239 -7.42 26.44 30.36
N GLY A 240 -8.60 25.99 30.70
CA GLY A 240 -9.95 25.93 30.06
C GLY A 240 -10.30 26.80 28.87
N THR A 241 -9.42 26.92 27.90
CA THR A 241 -9.52 27.88 26.81
C THR A 241 -9.03 27.30 25.46
N GLY A 242 -9.01 25.96 25.31
CA GLY A 242 -8.53 25.36 24.07
C GLY A 242 -7.01 25.51 23.88
N VAL A 243 -6.26 25.71 24.97
CA VAL A 243 -4.80 25.66 24.97
C VAL A 243 -4.44 24.18 24.87
N GLY A 244 -3.83 23.80 23.75
CA GLY A 244 -3.47 22.41 23.49
C GLY A 244 -2.38 21.91 24.44
N ASP A 245 -2.33 20.63 24.59
CA ASP A 245 -1.32 19.90 25.37
C ASP A 245 0.10 20.03 24.82
N PHE A 246 0.27 20.80 23.74
CA PHE A 246 1.53 20.99 23.02
C PHE A 246 1.91 22.45 22.83
N LEU A 247 3.21 22.73 22.91
CA LEU A 247 3.81 24.03 22.68
C LEU A 247 4.75 24.00 21.45
N ILE A 248 4.73 25.08 20.69
CA ILE A 248 5.83 25.38 19.76
C ILE A 248 6.98 25.98 20.60
N THR A 249 8.13 25.32 20.62
CA THR A 249 9.32 25.75 21.37
C THR A 249 10.34 26.46 20.48
N ALA A 250 10.28 26.25 19.16
CA ALA A 250 11.11 26.94 18.16
C ALA A 250 10.28 27.21 16.90
N PRO A 251 10.57 28.31 16.16
CA PRO A 251 11.61 29.33 16.39
C PRO A 251 11.30 30.27 17.54
N LYS A 252 10.06 30.33 18.00
CA LYS A 252 9.64 31.17 19.13
C LYS A 252 8.59 30.42 19.94
N LYS A 253 8.74 30.41 21.30
CA LYS A 253 7.76 29.81 22.19
C LYS A 253 6.36 30.42 21.96
N SER A 254 5.41 29.57 21.61
CA SER A 254 4.02 29.94 21.28
C SER A 254 3.11 28.77 21.59
N GLN A 255 1.82 29.05 21.82
CA GLN A 255 0.80 28.00 21.92
C GLN A 255 0.53 27.42 20.53
N THR A 256 0.33 26.12 20.45
CA THR A 256 -0.14 25.47 19.22
C THR A 256 -1.64 25.71 19.01
N ASP A 257 -2.04 25.78 17.76
CA ASP A 257 -3.43 25.55 17.35
C ASP A 257 -3.68 24.04 17.37
N SER A 258 -4.28 23.54 18.46
CA SER A 258 -4.48 22.10 18.66
C SER A 258 -5.38 21.48 17.62
N GLU A 259 -6.41 22.20 17.20
CA GLU A 259 -7.32 21.75 16.15
C GLU A 259 -6.59 21.62 14.81
N TYR A 260 -5.66 22.56 14.50
CA TYR A 260 -4.82 22.43 13.31
C TYR A 260 -3.85 21.26 13.42
N LEU A 261 -3.22 21.07 14.57
CA LEU A 261 -2.28 19.97 14.80
C LEU A 261 -2.96 18.61 14.68
N GLU A 262 -4.13 18.46 15.26
CA GLU A 262 -4.99 17.29 15.19
C GLU A 262 -5.40 16.96 13.74
N ASP A 263 -6.01 17.93 13.04
CA ASP A 263 -6.42 17.76 11.65
C ASP A 263 -5.24 17.40 10.74
N MET A 264 -4.08 18.03 10.97
CA MET A 264 -2.85 17.73 10.24
C MET A 264 -2.38 16.29 10.47
N LEU A 265 -2.35 15.82 11.72
CA LEU A 265 -1.95 14.44 12.05
C LEU A 265 -2.91 13.42 11.42
N ASN A 266 -4.20 13.74 11.37
CA ASN A 266 -5.20 12.90 10.70
C ASN A 266 -5.03 12.84 9.17
N THR A 267 -4.24 13.73 8.57
CA THR A 267 -3.91 13.66 7.14
C THR A 267 -2.59 12.96 6.86
N ILE A 268 -1.68 12.92 7.85
CA ILE A 268 -0.36 12.30 7.67
C ILE A 268 -0.34 10.82 8.08
N PHE A 269 -1.08 10.44 9.11
CA PHE A 269 -1.05 9.06 9.60
C PHE A 269 -1.96 8.08 8.85
N PRO A 270 -2.83 8.30 7.97
CA PRO A 270 -3.32 7.29 7.01
C PRO A 270 -2.64 7.40 5.64
N LEU A 271 -1.40 7.91 5.58
CA LEU A 271 -0.75 8.25 4.32
C LEU A 271 -0.48 7.02 3.44
N LYS A 272 -1.11 7.00 2.28
CA LYS A 272 -0.98 5.96 1.28
C LYS A 272 -0.63 6.53 -0.08
N ALA A 273 0.32 5.90 -0.76
CA ALA A 273 0.72 6.30 -2.11
C ALA A 273 -0.27 5.83 -3.18
N GLU A 274 -0.50 6.66 -4.19
CA GLU A 274 -1.15 6.27 -5.43
C GLU A 274 -0.24 5.31 -6.22
N SER A 275 1.04 5.68 -6.33
CA SER A 275 2.05 4.87 -7.03
C SER A 275 3.46 5.09 -6.46
N VAL A 276 4.29 4.10 -6.69
CA VAL A 276 5.74 4.16 -6.46
C VAL A 276 6.40 4.52 -7.79
N LEU A 277 7.30 5.52 -7.76
CA LEU A 277 7.93 6.06 -8.97
C LEU A 277 9.36 5.57 -9.16
N ALA A 278 10.09 5.37 -8.06
CA ALA A 278 11.46 4.87 -8.10
C ALA A 278 11.82 4.12 -6.82
N VAL A 279 12.66 3.12 -6.97
CA VAL A 279 13.38 2.44 -5.90
C VAL A 279 14.86 2.70 -6.11
N ASN A 280 15.59 3.05 -5.05
CA ASN A 280 16.98 3.50 -5.10
C ASN A 280 17.19 4.66 -6.09
N PRO A 281 16.45 5.80 -5.92
CA PRO A 281 16.44 6.89 -6.88
C PRO A 281 17.82 7.51 -7.04
N THR A 282 18.14 7.92 -8.27
CA THR A 282 19.30 8.74 -8.55
C THR A 282 19.10 10.15 -8.02
N LYS A 283 20.20 10.92 -7.93
CA LYS A 283 20.16 12.32 -7.52
C LYS A 283 19.29 13.16 -8.49
N GLU A 284 19.37 12.83 -9.78
CA GLU A 284 18.59 13.49 -10.83
C GLU A 284 17.08 13.22 -10.63
N GLN A 285 16.70 11.99 -10.27
CA GLN A 285 15.30 11.65 -9.95
C GLN A 285 14.83 12.38 -8.69
N LEU A 286 15.65 12.44 -7.64
CA LEU A 286 15.31 13.23 -6.45
C LEU A 286 15.10 14.72 -6.79
N ALA A 287 15.93 15.29 -7.66
CA ALA A 287 15.78 16.68 -8.13
C ALA A 287 14.49 16.86 -8.98
N GLU A 288 14.20 15.93 -9.89
CA GLU A 288 13.00 15.96 -10.74
C GLU A 288 11.72 15.99 -9.92
N TYR A 289 11.65 15.21 -8.84
CA TYR A 289 10.48 15.16 -7.96
C TYR A 289 10.52 16.15 -6.80
N GLY A 290 11.54 17.04 -6.75
CA GLY A 290 11.66 18.08 -5.73
C GLY A 290 12.03 17.56 -4.34
N LEU A 291 12.68 16.40 -4.26
CA LEU A 291 13.12 15.74 -3.03
C LEU A 291 14.64 15.88 -2.77
N GLU A 292 15.41 16.40 -3.71
CA GLU A 292 16.82 16.82 -3.43
C GLU A 292 16.86 18.01 -2.45
N ASN A 293 15.89 18.92 -2.56
CA ASN A 293 15.67 20.02 -1.63
C ASN A 293 14.18 20.05 -1.27
N PRO A 294 13.74 19.19 -0.35
CA PRO A 294 12.32 19.01 -0.04
C PRO A 294 11.71 20.29 0.53
N ASN A 295 10.44 20.52 0.24
CA ASN A 295 9.69 21.66 0.76
C ASN A 295 9.50 21.58 2.27
N LEU A 296 9.19 20.37 2.76
CA LEU A 296 9.02 20.07 4.19
C LEU A 296 9.69 18.73 4.51
N ILE A 297 10.31 18.67 5.68
CA ILE A 297 10.89 17.46 6.27
C ILE A 297 10.28 17.31 7.65
N TYR A 298 9.60 16.21 7.88
CA TYR A 298 8.97 15.85 9.13
C TYR A 298 9.81 14.84 9.91
N HIS A 299 9.93 15.06 11.21
CA HIS A 299 10.29 14.08 12.23
C HIS A 299 9.16 14.12 13.25
N ILE A 300 8.34 13.09 13.31
CA ILE A 300 7.19 13.01 14.21
C ILE A 300 7.46 11.92 15.23
N ASP A 301 7.54 12.33 16.48
CA ASP A 301 7.71 11.44 17.62
C ASP A 301 6.33 10.95 18.06
N TYR A 302 6.19 9.64 18.26
CA TYR A 302 4.95 9.01 18.72
C TYR A 302 5.24 7.77 19.56
N GLU A 303 4.26 7.29 20.29
CA GLU A 303 4.30 6.00 20.98
C GLU A 303 3.45 5.00 20.18
N ASN A 304 3.93 3.76 20.01
CA ASN A 304 3.13 2.69 19.39
C ASN A 304 2.12 2.11 20.40
N ASP A 305 1.30 1.13 19.98
CA ASP A 305 0.29 0.49 20.83
C ASP A 305 0.88 -0.20 22.08
N ASP A 306 2.15 -0.56 22.05
CA ASP A 306 2.89 -1.14 23.19
C ASP A 306 3.50 -0.07 24.12
N GLY A 307 3.33 1.23 23.80
CA GLY A 307 3.91 2.36 24.54
C GLY A 307 5.40 2.57 24.29
N GLU A 308 5.94 2.05 23.20
CA GLU A 308 7.33 2.24 22.80
C GLU A 308 7.47 3.50 21.96
N ALA A 309 8.50 4.32 22.26
CA ALA A 309 8.81 5.52 21.49
C ALA A 309 9.27 5.17 20.07
N GLN A 310 8.66 5.79 19.10
CA GLN A 310 8.91 5.63 17.66
C GLN A 310 9.06 6.99 16.99
N VAL A 311 9.65 7.01 15.81
CA VAL A 311 9.78 8.22 14.98
C VAL A 311 9.31 7.92 13.57
N PHE A 312 8.41 8.76 13.04
CA PHE A 312 8.03 8.77 11.64
C PHE A 312 8.70 9.94 10.93
N GLU A 313 9.44 9.66 9.88
CA GLU A 313 10.21 10.66 9.14
C GLU A 313 9.79 10.71 7.68
N LEU A 314 9.49 11.89 7.16
CA LEU A 314 8.99 12.05 5.79
C LEU A 314 9.53 13.33 5.13
N MET A 315 10.09 13.21 3.95
CA MET A 315 10.36 14.32 3.04
C MET A 315 9.18 14.53 2.09
N CYS A 316 8.78 15.79 1.89
CA CYS A 316 7.69 16.17 1.01
C CYS A 316 8.11 17.25 0.02
N SER A 317 7.75 17.10 -1.24
CA SER A 317 7.84 18.15 -2.25
C SER A 317 6.72 19.18 -2.12
N THR A 318 6.72 20.22 -2.94
CA THR A 318 5.56 21.08 -3.15
C THR A 318 4.44 20.35 -3.90
N ILE A 319 3.19 20.80 -3.72
CA ILE A 319 2.06 20.28 -4.48
C ILE A 319 2.14 20.74 -5.94
N GLN A 320 1.99 19.79 -6.87
CA GLN A 320 1.97 20.03 -8.31
C GLN A 320 0.84 19.21 -8.95
N ASN A 321 -0.06 19.87 -9.67
CA ASN A 321 -1.17 19.22 -10.38
C ASN A 321 -2.05 18.30 -9.49
N GLY A 322 -2.26 18.67 -8.24
CA GLY A 322 -3.06 17.86 -7.30
C GLY A 322 -2.32 16.70 -6.64
N TYR A 323 -1.02 16.61 -6.83
CA TYR A 323 -0.13 15.60 -6.23
C TYR A 323 1.06 16.24 -5.54
N PHE A 324 1.67 15.51 -4.63
CA PHE A 324 3.01 15.79 -4.13
C PHE A 324 3.82 14.50 -4.14
N TYR A 325 5.13 14.65 -4.06
CA TYR A 325 6.05 13.52 -3.98
C TYR A 325 6.61 13.44 -2.58
N ALA A 326 6.79 12.22 -2.09
CA ALA A 326 7.31 11.97 -0.77
C ALA A 326 8.31 10.81 -0.75
N SER A 327 9.20 10.85 0.24
CA SER A 327 10.12 9.76 0.54
C SER A 327 10.33 9.72 2.05
N PRO A 328 10.18 8.56 2.72
CA PRO A 328 10.66 8.41 4.09
C PRO A 328 12.17 8.66 4.16
N LEU A 329 12.66 9.32 5.22
CA LEU A 329 14.07 9.74 5.31
C LEU A 329 15.06 8.56 5.22
N ASN A 330 14.66 7.43 5.78
CA ASN A 330 15.46 6.21 5.85
C ASN A 330 15.12 5.21 4.75
N SER A 331 14.40 5.64 3.70
CA SER A 331 13.96 4.79 2.60
C SER A 331 14.46 5.34 1.27
N SER A 332 14.92 4.44 0.42
CA SER A 332 15.33 4.74 -0.95
C SER A 332 14.15 4.58 -1.93
N VAL A 333 13.00 5.20 -1.63
CA VAL A 333 11.78 5.08 -2.46
C VAL A 333 11.14 6.44 -2.69
N ILE A 334 10.73 6.72 -3.91
CA ILE A 334 9.91 7.91 -4.24
C ILE A 334 8.48 7.49 -4.46
N TYR A 335 7.58 8.13 -3.72
CA TYR A 335 6.13 7.94 -3.81
C TYR A 335 5.45 9.13 -4.44
N LYS A 336 4.40 8.87 -5.24
CA LYS A 336 3.44 9.85 -5.72
C LYS A 336 2.17 9.74 -4.90
N ILE A 337 1.72 10.84 -4.33
CA ILE A 337 0.61 10.88 -3.38
C ILE A 337 -0.36 11.98 -3.79
N ALA A 338 -1.66 11.69 -3.76
CA ALA A 338 -2.68 12.70 -3.97
C ALA A 338 -2.61 13.75 -2.85
N ALA A 339 -2.64 15.04 -3.23
CA ALA A 339 -2.62 16.10 -2.26
C ALA A 339 -3.89 16.07 -1.41
N PRO A 340 -3.80 16.26 -0.08
CA PRO A 340 -4.97 16.39 0.77
C PRO A 340 -5.85 17.56 0.32
N THR A 341 -7.17 17.40 0.41
CA THR A 341 -8.17 18.42 0.05
C THR A 341 -8.50 19.34 1.22
N GLU A 342 -8.17 18.92 2.42
CA GLU A 342 -8.38 19.64 3.66
C GLU A 342 -7.46 20.87 3.75
N ASP A 343 -7.98 22.00 4.22
CA ASP A 343 -7.17 23.23 4.40
C ASP A 343 -6.11 23.08 5.50
N ARG A 344 -6.37 22.24 6.50
CA ARG A 344 -5.49 21.92 7.60
C ARG A 344 -4.80 20.58 7.34
N ASN A 345 -3.73 20.62 6.59
CA ASN A 345 -2.98 19.43 6.22
C ASN A 345 -1.47 19.64 6.38
N PHE A 346 -0.73 18.53 6.41
CA PHE A 346 0.71 18.55 6.60
C PHE A 346 1.48 19.11 5.39
N VAL A 347 1.03 18.90 4.14
CA VAL A 347 1.79 19.31 2.95
C VAL A 347 1.89 20.83 2.81
N THR A 348 0.91 21.56 3.36
CA THR A 348 0.84 23.02 3.33
C THR A 348 1.05 23.67 4.70
N LEU A 349 1.62 22.92 5.66
CA LEU A 349 1.93 23.43 7.00
C LEU A 349 2.87 24.63 6.91
N THR A 350 2.59 25.65 7.71
CA THR A 350 3.49 26.79 7.97
C THR A 350 3.46 27.12 9.46
N TYR A 351 4.50 27.77 9.95
CA TYR A 351 4.54 28.24 11.34
C TYR A 351 3.29 29.07 11.70
N SER A 352 2.89 30.00 10.82
CA SER A 352 1.75 30.88 11.06
C SER A 352 0.40 30.15 11.11
N LYS A 353 0.27 28.97 10.49
CA LYS A 353 -0.92 28.13 10.56
C LYS A 353 -0.99 27.37 11.87
N LEU A 354 0.17 26.93 12.37
CA LEU A 354 0.29 26.10 13.58
C LEU A 354 0.21 26.92 14.88
N VAL A 355 0.53 28.21 14.83
CA VAL A 355 0.44 29.09 16.01
C VAL A 355 -1.01 29.39 16.35
N HIS A 356 -1.38 29.19 17.62
CA HIS A 356 -2.67 29.60 18.14
C HIS A 356 -2.87 31.12 18.00
N LYS A 357 -3.98 31.51 17.40
CA LYS A 357 -4.22 32.92 16.97
C LYS A 357 -4.82 33.80 18.05
N LEU A 358 -5.28 33.23 19.16
CA LEU A 358 -5.83 33.98 20.28
C LEU A 358 -4.75 34.24 21.32
N PHE A 359 -4.26 35.46 21.40
CA PHE A 359 -3.26 35.87 22.41
C PHE A 359 -3.80 35.91 23.84
N ILE A 360 -5.08 36.16 23.99
CA ILE A 360 -5.75 36.25 25.28
C ILE A 360 -7.21 35.80 25.09
N VAL A 361 -7.64 34.84 25.90
CA VAL A 361 -9.06 34.51 26.06
C VAL A 361 -9.50 34.99 27.45
N PRO A 362 -9.95 36.27 27.57
CA PRO A 362 -10.34 36.79 28.84
C PRO A 362 -11.66 36.17 29.28
N TYR A 363 -11.77 35.82 30.55
CA TYR A 363 -13.08 35.55 31.15
C TYR A 363 -13.86 36.85 31.17
N LEU A 364 -14.83 37.01 30.27
CA LEU A 364 -15.62 38.23 30.10
C LEU A 364 -16.25 38.72 31.41
N ASN A 365 -16.61 37.81 32.31
CA ASN A 365 -17.15 38.10 33.61
C ASN A 365 -16.12 38.61 34.64
N LYS A 366 -14.83 38.51 34.34
CA LYS A 366 -13.71 39.01 35.18
C LYS A 366 -12.98 40.19 34.55
N LEU A 367 -13.40 40.58 33.35
CA LEU A 367 -12.77 41.67 32.62
C LEU A 367 -13.35 43.02 33.13
N SER A 368 -12.47 43.87 33.67
CA SER A 368 -12.84 45.21 34.14
C SER A 368 -12.50 46.32 33.12
N GLU A 369 -11.46 46.12 32.31
CA GLU A 369 -11.00 47.11 31.34
C GLU A 369 -10.16 46.44 30.23
N ILE A 370 -10.36 46.88 28.97
CA ILE A 370 -9.45 46.59 27.84
C ILE A 370 -8.85 47.91 27.40
N LYS A 371 -7.53 48.03 27.43
CA LYS A 371 -6.81 49.17 26.93
C LYS A 371 -5.95 48.79 25.74
N VAL A 372 -6.24 49.38 24.58
CA VAL A 372 -5.46 49.21 23.35
C VAL A 372 -4.61 50.50 23.20
N THR A 373 -3.27 50.34 23.18
CA THR A 373 -2.33 51.43 22.99
C THR A 373 -1.55 51.23 21.68
#